data_719c901edfcbc1a27019bbec936f666f
#
_entry.id   719c901edfcbc1a27019bbec936f666f
#
_cell.length_a   1.000
_cell.length_b   1.000
_cell.length_c   1.000
_cell.angle_alpha   90.00
_cell.angle_beta   90.00
_cell.angle_gamma   90.00
#
_symmetry.space_group_name_H-M   'P 1'
#
loop_
_entity.id
_entity.type
_entity.pdbx_description
1 polymer ?
#
loop_
_entity_poly.entity_id
_entity_poly.type
_entity_poly.pdbx_seq_one_letter_code
_entity_poly.pdbx_strand_id
1 'polypeptide(L)'
;ATETEMKEKKHRVEDALQATRAALEEGIVPGGGVALLQAGDAIKLEAYEDDERTGAKIVLRALEEPLRQIAENAGHEGSVVINDVRKAKKGWGLNAATGQMVDLVADGVIDPAMVTRSALQNAASIAKNILTTEAIVAEIPDKDGGGGMGGGMPDMGGMM
;
A
#
# COMPACT_ATOMS: atom_id res chain seq x y z
N ALA A 1 6.22 -1.15 29.95
CA ALA A 1 6.07 -0.71 28.56
C ALA A 1 6.66 0.69 28.43
N THR A 2 7.41 0.94 27.38
CA THR A 2 7.95 2.28 27.06
C THR A 2 6.82 3.17 26.55
N GLU A 3 7.02 4.50 26.57
CA GLU A 3 6.06 5.45 25.99
C GLU A 3 5.82 5.18 24.48
N THR A 4 6.87 4.79 23.76
CA THR A 4 6.79 4.43 22.35
C THR A 4 5.91 3.20 22.14
N GLU A 5 6.09 2.14 22.93
CA GLU A 5 5.25 0.92 22.87
C GLU A 5 3.79 1.20 23.19
N MET A 6 3.52 2.10 24.14
CA MET A 6 2.14 2.50 24.46
C MET A 6 1.50 3.28 23.31
N LYS A 7 2.23 4.20 22.69
CA LYS A 7 1.76 4.95 21.50
C LYS A 7 1.47 3.99 20.34
N GLU A 8 2.35 3.03 20.08
CA GLU A 8 2.16 2.03 19.04
C GLU A 8 0.90 1.19 19.28
N LYS A 9 0.72 0.69 20.51
CA LYS A 9 -0.50 -0.06 20.88
C LYS A 9 -1.77 0.78 20.73
N LYS A 10 -1.73 2.04 21.15
CA LYS A 10 -2.85 2.97 20.99
C LYS A 10 -3.22 3.13 19.52
N HIS A 11 -2.25 3.44 18.66
CA HIS A 11 -2.48 3.61 17.23
C HIS A 11 -3.04 2.34 16.59
N ARG A 12 -2.55 1.17 16.98
CA ARG A 12 -3.06 -0.12 16.47
C ARG A 12 -4.52 -0.36 16.85
N VAL A 13 -4.93 0.02 18.08
CA VAL A 13 -6.32 -0.08 18.52
C VAL A 13 -7.21 0.94 17.79
N GLU A 14 -6.73 2.16 17.63
CA GLU A 14 -7.46 3.21 16.88
C GLU A 14 -7.64 2.80 15.41
N ASP A 15 -6.63 2.23 14.77
CA ASP A 15 -6.70 1.72 13.39
C ASP A 15 -7.72 0.59 13.28
N ALA A 16 -7.68 -0.39 14.16
CA ALA A 16 -8.65 -1.48 14.17
C ALA A 16 -10.09 -1.00 14.36
N LEU A 17 -10.30 0.02 15.22
CA LEU A 17 -11.62 0.63 15.43
C LEU A 17 -12.12 1.34 14.17
N GLN A 18 -11.27 2.11 13.52
CA GLN A 18 -11.60 2.82 12.27
C GLN A 18 -11.90 1.83 11.13
N ALA A 19 -11.07 0.79 10.98
CA ALA A 19 -11.28 -0.27 9.99
C ALA A 19 -12.62 -0.98 10.21
N THR A 20 -12.97 -1.27 11.48
CA THR A 20 -14.26 -1.90 11.82
C THR A 20 -15.44 -1.02 11.45
N ARG A 21 -15.37 0.30 11.73
CA ARG A 21 -16.42 1.25 11.34
C ARG A 21 -16.58 1.30 9.82
N ALA A 22 -15.47 1.42 9.09
CA ALA A 22 -15.48 1.43 7.63
C ALA A 22 -16.09 0.14 7.04
N ALA A 23 -15.80 -1.01 7.66
CA ALA A 23 -16.37 -2.30 7.26
C ALA A 23 -17.89 -2.40 7.51
N LEU A 24 -18.41 -1.73 8.55
CA LEU A 24 -19.85 -1.67 8.79
C LEU A 24 -20.59 -0.82 7.76
N GLU A 25 -19.93 0.18 7.18
CA GLU A 25 -20.55 1.09 6.20
C GLU A 25 -20.65 0.47 4.80
N GLU A 26 -19.56 -0.12 4.28
CA GLU A 26 -19.49 -0.61 2.89
C GLU A 26 -19.16 -2.11 2.80
N GLY A 27 -19.05 -2.81 3.92
CA GLY A 27 -18.70 -4.23 3.94
C GLY A 27 -17.19 -4.49 3.82
N ILE A 28 -16.87 -5.75 3.59
CA ILE A 28 -15.50 -6.26 3.51
C ILE A 28 -15.21 -6.87 2.13
N VAL A 29 -13.92 -6.88 1.80
CA VAL A 29 -13.37 -7.53 0.61
C VAL A 29 -12.19 -8.44 1.00
N PRO A 30 -11.78 -9.39 0.15
CA PRO A 30 -10.53 -10.13 0.37
C PRO A 30 -9.36 -9.17 0.50
N GLY A 31 -8.55 -9.35 1.54
CA GLY A 31 -7.41 -8.50 1.83
C GLY A 31 -6.18 -8.81 0.97
N GLY A 32 -5.02 -8.36 1.42
CA GLY A 32 -3.74 -8.66 0.79
C GLY A 32 -3.57 -8.13 -0.63
N GLY A 33 -4.32 -7.10 -1.03
CA GLY A 33 -4.30 -6.54 -2.38
C GLY A 33 -5.06 -7.35 -3.43
N VAL A 34 -5.66 -8.49 -3.06
CA VAL A 34 -6.37 -9.39 -3.99
C VAL A 34 -7.65 -8.74 -4.53
N ALA A 35 -8.37 -7.97 -3.72
CA ALA A 35 -9.58 -7.27 -4.16
C ALA A 35 -9.31 -6.32 -5.33
N LEU A 36 -8.20 -5.57 -5.30
CA LEU A 36 -7.81 -4.66 -6.39
C LEU A 36 -7.43 -5.42 -7.66
N LEU A 37 -6.65 -6.50 -7.53
CA LEU A 37 -6.29 -7.35 -8.67
C LEU A 37 -7.54 -7.91 -9.36
N GLN A 38 -8.48 -8.45 -8.58
CA GLN A 38 -9.73 -9.02 -9.11
C GLN A 38 -10.70 -7.95 -9.63
N ALA A 39 -10.66 -6.72 -9.11
CA ALA A 39 -11.43 -5.61 -9.66
C ALA A 39 -10.99 -5.25 -11.08
N GLY A 40 -9.75 -5.52 -11.45
CA GLY A 40 -9.23 -5.36 -12.81
C GLY A 40 -10.03 -6.15 -13.86
N ASP A 41 -10.66 -7.27 -13.50
CA ASP A 41 -11.49 -8.07 -14.41
C ASP A 41 -12.73 -7.31 -14.93
N ALA A 42 -13.14 -6.25 -14.24
CA ALA A 42 -14.23 -5.38 -14.69
C ALA A 42 -13.81 -4.44 -15.83
N ILE A 43 -12.52 -4.23 -16.03
CA ILE A 43 -11.98 -3.36 -17.09
C ILE A 43 -11.93 -4.16 -18.39
N LYS A 44 -12.85 -3.85 -19.30
CA LYS A 44 -12.93 -4.48 -20.63
C LYS A 44 -12.12 -3.66 -21.61
N LEU A 45 -10.91 -4.09 -21.94
CA LEU A 45 -9.99 -3.38 -22.86
C LEU A 45 -10.56 -3.17 -24.25
N GLU A 46 -11.51 -4.01 -24.66
CA GLU A 46 -12.20 -3.92 -25.94
C GLU A 46 -13.16 -2.72 -26.02
N ALA A 47 -13.56 -2.17 -24.88
CA ALA A 47 -14.41 -0.98 -24.81
C ALA A 47 -13.65 0.33 -25.01
N TYR A 48 -12.32 0.28 -25.09
CA TYR A 48 -11.45 1.44 -25.22
C TYR A 48 -10.66 1.38 -26.52
N GLU A 49 -10.40 2.55 -27.12
CA GLU A 49 -9.61 2.68 -28.34
C GLU A 49 -8.33 3.47 -28.07
N ASP A 50 -7.32 3.28 -28.89
CA ASP A 50 -6.04 4.04 -28.94
C ASP A 50 -5.45 4.37 -27.55
N ASP A 51 -5.34 5.65 -27.23
CA ASP A 51 -4.74 6.17 -26.00
C ASP A 51 -5.53 5.80 -24.74
N GLU A 52 -6.85 5.77 -24.84
CA GLU A 52 -7.70 5.32 -23.72
C GLU A 52 -7.43 3.86 -23.37
N ARG A 53 -7.24 3.01 -24.36
CA ARG A 53 -6.86 1.62 -24.16
C ARG A 53 -5.50 1.48 -23.50
N THR A 54 -4.56 2.36 -23.85
CA THR A 54 -3.25 2.43 -23.22
C THR A 54 -3.37 2.87 -21.78
N GLY A 55 -4.18 3.88 -21.47
CA GLY A 55 -4.49 4.31 -20.12
C GLY A 55 -5.12 3.20 -19.27
N ALA A 56 -6.08 2.45 -19.83
CA ALA A 56 -6.71 1.32 -19.16
C ALA A 56 -5.70 0.20 -18.84
N LYS A 57 -4.74 -0.08 -19.72
CA LYS A 57 -3.64 -1.04 -19.45
C LYS A 57 -2.73 -0.57 -18.31
N ILE A 58 -2.44 0.73 -18.24
CA ILE A 58 -1.64 1.31 -17.14
C ILE A 58 -2.37 1.12 -15.81
N VAL A 59 -3.68 1.38 -15.76
CA VAL A 59 -4.49 1.15 -14.56
C VAL A 59 -4.48 -0.32 -14.16
N LEU A 60 -4.71 -1.24 -15.11
CA LEU A 60 -4.64 -2.69 -14.84
C LEU A 60 -3.30 -3.11 -14.25
N ARG A 61 -2.21 -2.56 -14.75
CA ARG A 61 -0.88 -2.82 -14.20
C ARG A 61 -0.73 -2.27 -12.79
N ALA A 62 -1.21 -1.06 -12.53
CA ALA A 62 -1.15 -0.42 -11.22
C ALA A 62 -1.95 -1.19 -10.15
N LEU A 63 -3.07 -1.83 -10.51
CA LEU A 63 -3.87 -2.64 -9.59
C LEU A 63 -3.16 -3.91 -9.09
N GLU A 64 -2.08 -4.35 -9.74
CA GLU A 64 -1.26 -5.46 -9.29
C GLU A 64 -0.29 -5.08 -8.16
N GLU A 65 0.13 -3.81 -8.11
CA GLU A 65 1.26 -3.39 -7.28
C GLU A 65 1.04 -3.56 -5.76
N PRO A 66 -0.15 -3.34 -5.19
CA PRO A 66 -0.38 -3.60 -3.77
C PRO A 66 -0.15 -5.07 -3.38
N LEU A 67 -0.65 -6.01 -4.16
CA LEU A 67 -0.40 -7.44 -3.93
C LEU A 67 1.08 -7.79 -4.13
N ARG A 68 1.70 -7.25 -5.17
CA ARG A 68 3.14 -7.43 -5.44
C ARG A 68 3.98 -7.01 -4.24
N GLN A 69 3.76 -5.81 -3.74
CA GLN A 69 4.52 -5.26 -2.62
C GLN A 69 4.33 -6.06 -1.34
N ILE A 70 3.10 -6.51 -1.05
CA ILE A 70 2.81 -7.37 0.12
C ILE A 70 3.57 -8.70 0.00
N ALA A 71 3.54 -9.32 -1.17
CA ALA A 71 4.24 -10.58 -1.42
C ALA A 71 5.76 -10.42 -1.25
N GLU A 72 6.35 -9.37 -1.81
CA GLU A 72 7.77 -9.06 -1.70
C GLU A 72 8.19 -8.77 -0.25
N ASN A 73 7.39 -8.01 0.49
CA ASN A 73 7.61 -7.76 1.92
C ASN A 73 7.56 -9.04 2.76
N ALA A 74 6.82 -10.06 2.32
CA ALA A 74 6.74 -11.37 2.94
C ALA A 74 7.84 -12.34 2.44
N GLY A 75 8.76 -11.89 1.57
CA GLY A 75 9.85 -12.70 1.03
C GLY A 75 9.47 -13.61 -0.14
N HIS A 76 8.33 -13.34 -0.79
CA HIS A 76 7.86 -14.07 -1.98
C HIS A 76 8.12 -13.27 -3.25
N GLU A 77 8.25 -13.99 -4.37
CA GLU A 77 8.34 -13.34 -5.70
C GLU A 77 6.97 -12.81 -6.13
N GLY A 78 6.81 -11.46 -6.15
CA GLY A 78 5.53 -10.82 -6.40
C GLY A 78 4.86 -11.20 -7.72
N SER A 79 5.66 -11.40 -8.77
CA SER A 79 5.15 -11.79 -10.10
C SER A 79 4.56 -13.21 -10.10
N VAL A 80 5.16 -14.12 -9.35
CA VAL A 80 4.67 -15.49 -9.19
C VAL A 80 3.35 -15.48 -8.43
N VAL A 81 3.30 -14.77 -7.29
CA VAL A 81 2.09 -14.67 -6.47
C VAL A 81 0.92 -14.07 -7.26
N ILE A 82 1.13 -12.99 -8.03
CA ILE A 82 0.09 -12.40 -8.87
C ILE A 82 -0.45 -13.41 -9.88
N ASN A 83 0.42 -14.15 -10.53
CA ASN A 83 0.02 -15.18 -11.51
C ASN A 83 -0.78 -16.31 -10.85
N ASP A 84 -0.39 -16.72 -9.65
CA ASP A 84 -1.09 -17.78 -8.90
C ASP A 84 -2.46 -17.31 -8.43
N VAL A 85 -2.57 -16.06 -7.93
CA VAL A 85 -3.87 -15.47 -7.54
C VAL A 85 -4.81 -15.32 -8.74
N ARG A 86 -4.29 -14.96 -9.93
CA ARG A 86 -5.11 -14.89 -11.16
C ARG A 86 -5.68 -16.24 -11.59
N LYS A 87 -4.97 -17.34 -11.32
CA LYS A 87 -5.42 -18.69 -11.63
C LYS A 87 -6.31 -19.30 -10.55
N ALA A 88 -6.24 -18.74 -9.35
CA ALA A 88 -7.01 -19.22 -8.20
C ALA A 88 -8.50 -18.87 -8.31
N LYS A 89 -9.28 -19.44 -7.40
CA LYS A 89 -10.69 -19.08 -7.25
C LYS A 89 -10.82 -17.64 -6.75
N LYS A 90 -11.94 -17.02 -7.06
CA LYS A 90 -12.26 -15.68 -6.57
C LYS A 90 -12.23 -15.65 -5.03
N GLY A 91 -11.58 -14.63 -4.47
CA GLY A 91 -11.38 -14.49 -3.02
C GLY A 91 -10.16 -15.25 -2.44
N TRP A 92 -9.49 -16.08 -3.26
CA TRP A 92 -8.27 -16.77 -2.86
C TRP A 92 -7.03 -15.90 -3.09
N GLY A 93 -6.07 -15.99 -2.17
CA GLY A 93 -4.82 -15.25 -2.26
C GLY A 93 -3.78 -15.72 -1.25
N LEU A 94 -2.64 -15.04 -1.25
CA LEU A 94 -1.53 -15.32 -0.34
C LEU A 94 -1.87 -14.79 1.07
N ASN A 95 -1.87 -15.67 2.07
CA ASN A 95 -1.72 -15.26 3.46
C ASN A 95 -0.24 -15.01 3.72
N ALA A 96 0.16 -13.76 3.80
CA ALA A 96 1.56 -13.35 3.95
C ALA A 96 2.20 -13.81 5.27
N ALA A 97 1.40 -14.10 6.30
CA ALA A 97 1.90 -14.59 7.59
C ALA A 97 2.27 -16.08 7.53
N THR A 98 1.56 -16.88 6.71
CA THR A 98 1.76 -18.33 6.61
C THR A 98 2.47 -18.77 5.32
N GLY A 99 2.54 -17.89 4.31
CA GLY A 99 3.04 -18.19 2.98
C GLY A 99 2.15 -19.11 2.15
N GLN A 100 0.89 -19.31 2.56
CA GLN A 100 -0.03 -20.25 1.91
C GLN A 100 -1.10 -19.54 1.08
N MET A 101 -1.50 -20.18 -0.01
CA MET A 101 -2.67 -19.76 -0.80
C MET A 101 -3.93 -20.29 -0.15
N VAL A 102 -4.81 -19.38 0.33
CA VAL A 102 -5.99 -19.69 1.11
C VAL A 102 -7.22 -18.90 0.63
N ASP A 103 -8.42 -19.27 1.09
CA ASP A 103 -9.58 -18.40 1.03
C ASP A 103 -9.40 -17.30 2.07
N LEU A 104 -9.11 -16.08 1.60
CA LEU A 104 -8.72 -14.96 2.46
C LEU A 104 -9.83 -14.54 3.42
N VAL A 105 -11.10 -14.59 2.98
CA VAL A 105 -12.23 -14.22 3.83
C VAL A 105 -12.44 -15.25 4.92
N ALA A 106 -12.37 -16.54 4.59
CA ALA A 106 -12.50 -17.63 5.57
C ALA A 106 -11.33 -17.65 6.56
N ASP A 107 -10.13 -17.25 6.12
CA ASP A 107 -8.91 -17.19 6.93
C ASP A 107 -8.78 -15.88 7.73
N GLY A 108 -9.73 -14.94 7.60
CA GLY A 108 -9.76 -13.67 8.32
C GLY A 108 -8.84 -12.59 7.74
N VAL A 109 -8.30 -12.78 6.54
CA VAL A 109 -7.48 -11.79 5.83
C VAL A 109 -8.42 -10.92 4.99
N ILE A 110 -8.95 -9.88 5.60
CA ILE A 110 -9.99 -9.02 5.05
C ILE A 110 -9.62 -7.55 5.13
N ASP A 111 -10.09 -6.76 4.18
CA ASP A 111 -9.99 -5.30 4.17
C ASP A 111 -11.38 -4.66 4.12
N PRO A 112 -11.58 -3.46 4.73
CA PRO A 112 -12.81 -2.69 4.52
C PRO A 112 -12.90 -2.22 3.07
N ALA A 113 -14.05 -2.45 2.43
CA ALA A 113 -14.26 -2.07 1.03
C ALA A 113 -14.10 -0.55 0.82
N MET A 114 -14.59 0.26 1.76
CA MET A 114 -14.49 1.71 1.73
C MET A 114 -13.02 2.18 1.68
N VAL A 115 -12.14 1.57 2.49
CA VAL A 115 -10.72 1.93 2.54
C VAL A 115 -10.04 1.61 1.21
N THR A 116 -10.22 0.40 0.71
CA THR A 116 -9.64 -0.05 -0.57
C THR A 116 -10.11 0.82 -1.74
N ARG A 117 -11.42 1.13 -1.79
CA ARG A 117 -12.00 1.98 -2.82
C ARG A 117 -11.46 3.43 -2.74
N SER A 118 -11.44 4.00 -1.53
CA SER A 118 -10.96 5.38 -1.34
C SER A 118 -9.47 5.52 -1.66
N ALA A 119 -8.66 4.52 -1.32
CA ALA A 119 -7.25 4.50 -1.68
C ALA A 119 -7.05 4.55 -3.20
N LEU A 120 -7.79 3.73 -3.95
CA LEU A 120 -7.72 3.74 -5.42
C LEU A 120 -8.19 5.07 -6.01
N GLN A 121 -9.31 5.63 -5.52
CA GLN A 121 -9.84 6.92 -5.98
C GLN A 121 -8.86 8.06 -5.74
N ASN A 122 -8.25 8.12 -4.55
CA ASN A 122 -7.27 9.15 -4.21
C ASN A 122 -6.00 9.00 -5.06
N ALA A 123 -5.49 7.78 -5.22
CA ALA A 123 -4.34 7.51 -6.08
C ALA A 123 -4.58 7.95 -7.53
N ALA A 124 -5.75 7.61 -8.08
CA ALA A 124 -6.13 8.02 -9.44
C ALA A 124 -6.26 9.55 -9.56
N SER A 125 -6.79 10.23 -8.55
CA SER A 125 -6.90 11.70 -8.51
C SER A 125 -5.52 12.36 -8.54
N ILE A 126 -4.58 11.89 -7.74
CA ILE A 126 -3.20 12.42 -7.72
C ILE A 126 -2.49 12.13 -9.04
N ALA A 127 -2.60 10.91 -9.57
CA ALA A 127 -2.01 10.55 -10.85
C ALA A 127 -2.53 11.44 -11.98
N LYS A 128 -3.85 11.70 -12.00
CA LYS A 128 -4.47 12.62 -12.97
C LYS A 128 -3.88 14.03 -12.86
N ASN A 129 -3.73 14.55 -11.64
CA ASN A 129 -3.15 15.88 -11.44
C ASN A 129 -1.71 15.95 -11.96
N ILE A 130 -0.88 14.94 -11.68
CA ILE A 130 0.50 14.86 -12.17
C ILE A 130 0.53 14.82 -13.71
N LEU A 131 -0.32 13.99 -14.33
CA LEU A 131 -0.38 13.85 -15.79
C LEU A 131 -0.84 15.13 -16.51
N THR A 132 -1.60 15.99 -15.85
CA THR A 132 -2.12 17.25 -16.42
C THR A 132 -1.27 18.48 -16.08
N THR A 133 -0.19 18.34 -15.30
CA THR A 133 0.74 19.43 -14.99
C THR A 133 1.86 19.53 -16.02
N GLU A 134 2.28 20.74 -16.36
CA GLU A 134 3.41 20.99 -17.24
C GLU A 134 4.76 20.96 -16.55
N ALA A 135 4.78 21.23 -15.23
CA ALA A 135 6.00 21.27 -14.44
C ALA A 135 5.76 20.86 -13.00
N ILE A 136 6.75 20.23 -12.39
CA ILE A 136 6.80 19.90 -10.97
C ILE A 136 8.00 20.61 -10.37
N VAL A 137 7.76 21.39 -9.29
CA VAL A 137 8.84 22.02 -8.51
C VAL A 137 9.01 21.23 -7.22
N ALA A 138 10.23 20.74 -7.00
CA ALA A 138 10.60 20.01 -5.81
C ALA A 138 11.90 20.53 -5.24
N GLU A 139 12.08 20.44 -3.92
CA GLU A 139 13.34 20.75 -3.28
C GLU A 139 14.41 19.72 -3.64
N ILE A 140 15.62 20.21 -3.93
CA ILE A 140 16.77 19.34 -4.13
C ILE A 140 17.24 18.90 -2.74
N PRO A 141 17.35 17.60 -2.43
CA PRO A 141 17.86 17.14 -1.15
C PRO A 141 19.27 17.69 -0.89
N ASP A 142 19.48 18.32 0.27
CA ASP A 142 20.80 18.79 0.68
C ASP A 142 21.77 17.60 0.76
N LYS A 143 22.89 17.72 0.07
CA LYS A 143 23.95 16.71 0.08
C LYS A 143 24.69 16.61 1.43
N ASP A 144 24.50 17.60 2.33
CA ASP A 144 25.24 17.75 3.58
C ASP A 144 24.47 17.39 4.85
N GLY A 145 23.36 16.65 4.77
CA GLY A 145 22.62 16.15 5.94
C GLY A 145 23.28 15.00 6.72
N GLY A 146 24.54 14.73 6.49
CA GLY A 146 25.31 13.66 7.15
C GLY A 146 26.55 14.16 7.87
N GLY A 147 26.41 14.68 9.09
CA GLY A 147 27.62 14.87 9.89
C GLY A 147 27.73 16.20 10.66
N GLY A 148 27.07 16.30 11.76
CA GLY A 148 27.21 17.45 12.67
C GLY A 148 26.89 17.12 14.12
N MET A 149 27.34 15.95 14.61
CA MET A 149 27.48 15.72 16.06
C MET A 149 28.91 16.02 16.48
N GLY A 150 29.29 17.32 16.39
CA GLY A 150 30.46 17.88 17.04
C GLY A 150 30.10 18.27 18.45
N GLY A 151 30.16 17.33 19.38
CA GLY A 151 30.16 17.61 20.82
C GLY A 151 31.42 18.41 21.20
N GLY A 152 31.30 19.73 21.27
CA GLY A 152 32.27 20.59 21.96
C GLY A 152 32.18 20.36 23.45
N MET A 153 33.12 19.62 24.03
CA MET A 153 33.39 19.67 25.47
C MET A 153 33.83 21.09 25.84
N PRO A 154 33.26 21.72 26.86
CA PRO A 154 33.85 22.92 27.42
C PRO A 154 35.13 22.52 28.17
N ASP A 155 36.24 23.10 27.72
CA ASP A 155 37.53 23.09 28.40
C ASP A 155 37.39 23.77 29.78
N MET A 156 37.50 23.00 30.87
CA MET A 156 37.63 23.45 32.22
C MET A 156 39.14 23.48 32.55
N GLY A 157 39.84 24.38 31.93
CA GLY A 157 41.24 24.69 32.25
C GLY A 157 41.36 25.95 33.10
N GLY A 158 41.80 25.78 34.34
CA GLY A 158 42.52 26.84 35.04
C GLY A 158 41.83 27.52 36.20
N MET A 159 42.06 27.01 37.40
CA MET A 159 42.33 27.88 38.54
C MET A 159 43.27 27.15 39.49
N MET A 160 44.46 27.69 39.58
CA MET A 160 45.37 27.53 40.73
C MET A 160 44.79 28.18 41.95
#